data_6a1d1b45377c81264cef1e324feda58b
#
_entry.id   6a1d1b45377c81264cef1e324feda58b
#
_cell.length_a   1.000
_cell.length_b   1.000
_cell.length_c   1.000
_cell.angle_alpha   90.00
_cell.angle_beta   90.00
_cell.angle_gamma   90.00
#
_symmetry.space_group_name_H-M   'P 1'
#
loop_
_entity.id
_entity.type
_entity.pdbx_description
1 polymer ?
#
loop_
_entity_poly.entity_id
_entity_poly.type
_entity_poly.pdbx_seq_one_letter_code
_entity_poly.pdbx_strand_id
1 'polypeptide(L)'
;MTYLPDIERFKQYYRLIERMIEEVDKETLAEAARMLAMNVAHYRSKYGELPLEETIALLHAETVNDSQAKLLADGMENLAAVIAIADGKGGDEGENAVH
;
A
#
# COMPACT_ATOMS: atom_id res chain seq x y z
N MET A 1 13.40 13.48 19.10
CA MET A 1 12.45 12.87 18.18
C MET A 1 12.76 11.39 17.98
N THR A 2 11.73 10.60 17.93
CA THR A 2 11.91 9.17 17.80
C THR A 2 11.82 8.76 16.34
N TYR A 3 12.78 8.00 15.89
CA TYR A 3 12.82 7.49 14.55
C TYR A 3 12.59 5.98 14.58
N LEU A 4 11.57 5.52 13.86
CA LEU A 4 11.28 4.09 13.81
C LEU A 4 12.09 3.43 12.70
N PRO A 5 12.75 2.32 12.99
CA PRO A 5 13.35 1.54 11.92
C PRO A 5 12.30 1.13 10.90
N ASP A 6 12.71 0.96 9.66
CA ASP A 6 11.77 0.63 8.59
C ASP A 6 11.03 -0.67 8.86
N ILE A 7 11.69 -1.65 9.48
CA ILE A 7 11.01 -2.91 9.77
C ILE A 7 9.88 -2.72 10.79
N GLU A 8 10.09 -1.82 11.76
CA GLU A 8 9.03 -1.53 12.73
C GLU A 8 7.89 -0.76 12.08
N ARG A 9 8.22 0.17 11.19
CA ARG A 9 7.20 0.91 10.44
C ARG A 9 6.38 -0.04 9.57
N PHE A 10 7.05 -1.00 8.93
CA PHE A 10 6.37 -2.02 8.14
C PHE A 10 5.39 -2.80 9.00
N LYS A 11 5.82 -3.23 10.19
CA LYS A 11 4.97 -4.02 11.08
C LYS A 11 3.75 -3.24 11.54
N GLN A 12 3.93 -1.95 11.83
CA GLN A 12 2.81 -1.11 12.26
C GLN A 12 1.78 -0.95 11.16
N TYR A 13 2.23 -0.69 9.94
CA TYR A 13 1.31 -0.58 8.82
C TYR A 13 0.66 -1.90 8.50
N TYR A 14 1.39 -2.98 8.64
CA TYR A 14 0.82 -4.30 8.40
C TYR A 14 -0.36 -4.56 9.33
N ARG A 15 -0.19 -4.25 10.62
CA ARG A 15 -1.29 -4.43 11.57
C ARG A 15 -2.46 -3.52 11.26
N LEU A 16 -2.18 -2.29 10.90
CA LEU A 16 -3.23 -1.35 10.51
C LEU A 16 -4.03 -1.89 9.33
N ILE A 17 -3.33 -2.37 8.32
CA ILE A 17 -3.96 -2.89 7.12
C ILE A 17 -4.81 -4.10 7.43
N GLU A 18 -4.34 -4.99 8.31
CA GLU A 18 -5.13 -6.14 8.70
C GLU A 18 -6.48 -5.71 9.27
N ARG A 19 -6.48 -4.68 10.11
CA ARG A 19 -7.73 -4.17 10.64
C ARG A 19 -8.58 -3.52 9.57
N MET A 20 -7.97 -2.76 8.67
CA MET A 20 -8.72 -2.11 7.60
C MET A 20 -9.39 -3.15 6.71
N ILE A 21 -8.68 -4.23 6.39
CA ILE A 21 -9.24 -5.29 5.56
C ILE A 21 -10.46 -5.90 6.24
N GLU A 22 -10.41 -6.06 7.55
CA GLU A 22 -11.55 -6.64 8.28
C GLU A 22 -12.73 -5.68 8.34
N GLU A 23 -12.48 -4.38 8.32
CA GLU A 23 -13.54 -3.39 8.54
C GLU A 23 -14.21 -2.91 7.25
N VAL A 24 -13.49 -2.92 6.13
CA VAL A 24 -14.07 -2.43 4.89
C VAL A 24 -14.73 -3.59 4.13
N ASP A 25 -15.65 -3.25 3.24
CA ASP A 25 -16.33 -4.30 2.49
C ASP A 25 -15.50 -4.71 1.28
N LYS A 26 -15.97 -5.77 0.65
CA LYS A 26 -15.24 -6.36 -0.48
C LYS A 26 -15.14 -5.38 -1.64
N GLU A 27 -16.18 -4.59 -1.86
CA GLU A 27 -16.17 -3.65 -2.97
C GLU A 27 -15.13 -2.55 -2.75
N THR A 28 -14.95 -2.11 -1.51
CA THR A 28 -13.92 -1.14 -1.18
C THR A 28 -12.55 -1.70 -1.47
N LEU A 29 -12.31 -2.95 -1.10
CA LEU A 29 -11.03 -3.59 -1.39
C LEU A 29 -10.80 -3.73 -2.89
N ALA A 30 -11.86 -4.07 -3.63
CA ALA A 30 -11.75 -4.17 -5.09
C ALA A 30 -11.38 -2.82 -5.70
N GLU A 31 -11.99 -1.76 -5.19
CA GLU A 31 -11.68 -0.42 -5.66
C GLU A 31 -10.23 -0.06 -5.37
N ALA A 32 -9.75 -0.38 -4.17
CA ALA A 32 -8.36 -0.14 -3.81
C ALA A 32 -7.42 -0.89 -4.75
N ALA A 33 -7.77 -2.13 -5.09
CA ALA A 33 -6.96 -2.91 -6.00
C ALA A 33 -6.90 -2.27 -7.39
N ARG A 34 -8.03 -1.74 -7.86
CA ARG A 34 -8.05 -1.05 -9.15
C ARG A 34 -7.18 0.19 -9.13
N MET A 35 -7.21 0.95 -8.03
CA MET A 35 -6.39 2.14 -7.89
C MET A 35 -4.91 1.78 -7.92
N LEU A 36 -4.53 0.72 -7.22
CA LEU A 36 -3.14 0.28 -7.22
C LEU A 36 -2.73 -0.19 -8.61
N ALA A 37 -3.63 -0.87 -9.33
CA ALA A 37 -3.33 -1.30 -10.69
C ALA A 37 -3.06 -0.10 -11.58
N MET A 38 -3.82 0.97 -11.44
CA MET A 38 -3.58 2.18 -12.22
C MET A 38 -2.27 2.84 -11.86
N ASN A 39 -1.92 2.83 -10.57
CA ASN A 39 -0.62 3.36 -10.15
C ASN A 39 0.51 2.57 -10.79
N VAL A 40 0.39 1.25 -10.81
CA VAL A 40 1.39 0.41 -11.45
C VAL A 40 1.49 0.72 -12.94
N ALA A 41 0.35 0.88 -13.59
CA ALA A 41 0.35 1.19 -15.02
C ALA A 41 1.05 2.52 -15.30
N HIS A 42 0.81 3.52 -14.47
CA HIS A 42 1.48 4.80 -14.62
C HIS A 42 2.99 4.67 -14.45
N TYR A 43 3.41 3.93 -13.46
CA TYR A 43 4.84 3.72 -13.23
C TYR A 43 5.49 3.01 -14.40
N ARG A 44 4.85 1.95 -14.91
CA ARG A 44 5.39 1.23 -16.03
C ARG A 44 5.49 2.11 -17.27
N SER A 45 4.49 2.95 -17.47
CA SER A 45 4.48 3.86 -18.60
C SER A 45 5.64 4.86 -18.53
N LYS A 46 5.98 5.28 -17.31
CA LYS A 46 6.97 6.32 -17.12
C LYS A 46 8.39 5.76 -16.98
N TYR A 47 8.54 4.62 -16.34
CA TYR A 47 9.86 4.11 -15.95
C TYR A 47 10.20 2.76 -16.56
N GLY A 48 9.29 2.13 -17.28
CA GLY A 48 9.54 0.84 -17.89
C GLY A 48 9.06 -0.31 -17.03
N GLU A 49 9.53 -1.50 -17.34
CA GLU A 49 9.07 -2.69 -16.65
C GLU A 49 9.45 -2.67 -15.18
N LEU A 50 8.54 -3.18 -14.36
CA LEU A 50 8.78 -3.29 -12.94
C LEU A 50 9.28 -4.70 -12.61
N PRO A 51 10.10 -4.84 -11.56
CA PRO A 51 10.65 -6.14 -11.19
C PRO A 51 9.65 -7.00 -10.43
N LEU A 52 8.68 -7.53 -11.15
CA LEU A 52 7.58 -8.26 -10.53
C LEU A 52 8.04 -9.48 -9.76
N GLU A 53 8.98 -10.25 -10.33
CA GLU A 53 9.44 -11.46 -9.66
C GLU A 53 10.17 -11.13 -8.38
N GLU A 54 10.96 -10.06 -8.40
CA GLU A 54 11.67 -9.64 -7.20
C GLU A 54 10.70 -9.14 -6.13
N THR A 55 9.64 -8.46 -6.57
CA THR A 55 8.63 -7.96 -5.66
C THR A 55 7.91 -9.12 -4.97
N ILE A 56 7.54 -10.13 -5.73
CA ILE A 56 6.88 -11.30 -5.16
C ILE A 56 7.79 -12.02 -4.19
N ALA A 57 9.06 -12.18 -4.54
CA ALA A 57 10.03 -12.83 -3.67
C ALA A 57 10.18 -12.06 -2.37
N LEU A 58 10.16 -10.72 -2.45
CA LEU A 58 10.31 -9.89 -1.26
C LEU A 58 9.13 -10.09 -0.31
N LEU A 59 7.92 -10.18 -0.86
CA LEU A 59 6.73 -10.36 -0.02
C LEU A 59 6.77 -11.69 0.74
N HIS A 60 7.52 -12.66 0.25
CA HIS A 60 7.61 -13.97 0.89
C HIS A 60 8.94 -14.21 1.58
N ALA A 61 9.80 -13.19 1.64
CA ALA A 61 11.12 -13.36 2.24
C ALA A 61 11.01 -13.50 3.76
N GLU A 62 11.85 -14.38 4.32
CA GLU A 62 11.86 -14.57 5.76
C GLU A 62 12.70 -13.50 6.46
N THR A 63 13.72 -13.01 5.78
CA THR A 63 14.56 -11.94 6.32
C THR A 63 14.81 -10.92 5.23
N VAL A 64 15.01 -9.67 5.63
CA VAL A 64 15.22 -8.59 4.67
C VAL A 64 16.31 -7.67 5.19
N ASN A 65 16.99 -7.00 4.25
CA ASN A 65 17.93 -5.96 4.62
C ASN A 65 17.21 -4.62 4.76
N ASP A 66 17.96 -3.57 5.10
CA ASP A 66 17.35 -2.26 5.38
C ASP A 66 16.65 -1.69 4.16
N SER A 67 17.24 -1.80 2.98
CA SER A 67 16.59 -1.31 1.75
C SER A 67 15.29 -2.01 1.48
N GLN A 68 15.29 -3.32 1.67
CA GLN A 68 14.09 -4.11 1.45
C GLN A 68 13.02 -3.80 2.48
N ALA A 69 13.42 -3.59 3.73
CA ALA A 69 12.48 -3.21 4.79
C ALA A 69 11.83 -1.87 4.47
N LYS A 70 12.62 -0.93 3.93
CA LYS A 70 12.09 0.37 3.56
C LYS A 70 11.05 0.22 2.45
N LEU A 71 11.35 -0.60 1.46
CA LEU A 71 10.43 -0.81 0.35
C LEU A 71 9.12 -1.45 0.83
N LEU A 72 9.22 -2.44 1.73
CA LEU A 72 8.04 -3.06 2.30
C LEU A 72 7.21 -2.05 3.09
N ALA A 73 7.87 -1.22 3.90
CA ALA A 73 7.18 -0.21 4.69
C ALA A 73 6.48 0.81 3.80
N ASP A 74 7.17 1.27 2.76
CA ASP A 74 6.58 2.22 1.81
C ASP A 74 5.38 1.61 1.11
N GLY A 75 5.46 0.32 0.74
CA GLY A 75 4.35 -0.36 0.10
C GLY A 75 3.15 -0.48 1.01
N MET A 76 3.37 -0.83 2.27
CA MET A 76 2.27 -0.94 3.22
C MET A 76 1.63 0.42 3.48
N GLU A 77 2.44 1.46 3.59
CA GLU A 77 1.92 2.80 3.76
C GLU A 77 1.04 3.21 2.59
N ASN A 78 1.49 2.90 1.38
CA ASN A 78 0.74 3.20 0.18
C ASN A 78 -0.58 2.43 0.15
N LEU A 79 -0.55 1.16 0.54
CA LEU A 79 -1.76 0.34 0.57
C LEU A 79 -2.77 0.91 1.56
N ALA A 80 -2.31 1.29 2.75
CA ALA A 80 -3.19 1.87 3.76
C ALA A 80 -3.85 3.14 3.23
N ALA A 81 -3.07 4.00 2.56
CA ALA A 81 -3.59 5.23 1.99
C ALA A 81 -4.65 4.95 0.92
N VAL A 82 -4.38 3.98 0.06
CA VAL A 82 -5.29 3.66 -1.03
C VAL A 82 -6.60 3.08 -0.49
N ILE A 83 -6.52 2.21 0.51
CA ILE A 83 -7.73 1.65 1.11
C ILE A 83 -8.56 2.76 1.76
N ALA A 84 -7.90 3.67 2.47
CA ALA A 84 -8.59 4.78 3.11
C ALA A 84 -9.32 5.65 2.10
N ILE A 85 -8.67 5.92 0.98
CA ILE A 85 -9.28 6.73 -0.08
C ILE A 85 -10.47 5.98 -0.68
N ALA A 86 -10.31 4.70 -0.95
CA ALA A 86 -11.39 3.89 -1.53
C ALA A 86 -12.58 3.80 -0.60
N ASP A 87 -12.32 3.80 0.71
CA ASP A 87 -13.38 3.74 1.71
C ASP A 87 -14.08 5.09 1.91
N GLY A 88 -13.55 6.13 1.29
CA GLY A 88 -14.16 7.45 1.38
C GLY A 88 -13.77 8.24 2.62
N LYS A 89 -13.00 7.68 3.49
CA LYS A 89 -12.64 8.37 4.73
C LYS A 89 -11.47 9.32 4.56
N GLY A 90 -10.60 9.01 3.63
CA GLY A 90 -9.47 9.86 3.36
C GLY A 90 -9.83 11.03 2.47
N GLY A 91 -10.99 10.90 1.83
CA GLY A 91 -11.41 11.99 0.97
C GLY A 91 -12.26 12.93 1.73
N ASP A 92 -12.55 13.24 2.01
CA ASP A 92 -13.39 13.93 2.51
C ASP A 92 -14.38 14.36 1.99
N GLU A 93 -14.56 14.36 2.02
CA GLU A 93 -15.24 14.55 1.70
C GLU A 93 -15.69 14.78 0.80
N GLY A 94 -15.48 15.02 0.37
CA GLY A 94 -15.87 15.28 -0.45
C GLY A 94 -16.17 15.11 -1.38
N GLU A 95 -16.18 15.13 -1.19
CA GLU A 95 -16.50 15.05 -1.85
C GLU A 95 -16.51 14.81 -2.80
N ASN A 96 -16.57 14.95 -2.79
CA ASN A 96 -16.69 14.77 -3.53
C ASN A 96 -16.57 14.44 -4.41
N ALA A 97 -16.51 14.58 -4.39
CA ALA A 97 -16.50 14.31 -5.16
C ALA A 97 -16.44 13.88 -6.17
N VAL A 98 -16.37 13.79 -6.39
CA VAL A 98 -16.38 13.42 -7.25
C VAL A 98 -16.19 12.83 -8.00
N HIS A 99 -16.37 12.68 -8.07
CA HIS A 99 -16.15 12.20 -8.53
C HIS A 99 -16.15 11.96 -9.17
#